data_f91bf5dec7fbba4bafec723620a4f411
#
_entry.id   f91bf5dec7fbba4bafec723620a4f411
#
_cell.length_a   1.000
_cell.length_b   1.000
_cell.length_c   1.000
_cell.angle_alpha   90.00
_cell.angle_beta   90.00
_cell.angle_gamma   90.00
#
_symmetry.space_group_name_H-M   'P 1'
#
loop_
_entity.id
_entity.type
_entity.pdbx_description
1 polymer ?
#
loop_
_entity_poly.entity_id
_entity_poly.type
_entity_poly.pdbx_seq_one_letter_code
_entity_poly.pdbx_strand_id
1 'polypeptide(L)'
;MKIQNKKIGIKQPTFFIADIAANHDGNLNKAIDLIHLCAENGADAAKFQHFKADTIVSDLGFKKLKSKKSHQSTWKKNVYEVYKDASINLEWTKKLKKACDDCGIIFFTSPYDLDLVDYVNKYVPAYKIGSGDITYLEIIEKIASKKKPVILATGASTLKDVDRAIKVILKKNSDICLMQCNTNYTAEKKNFNYINLNVLKTFAKKYPKIILGLSDHTIGHATVLGAIALGARMVEKHFTDKNNREGPDHKFSMNPKSWKEMIERSRELENSLGSGEKIIEKNENETVILQRRAIRTKTKLLKGLKLKSADLICLRPCPSNGILPFELKKIVGKTLKKDIEKGDLIKWKDLKL
;
A
#
# COMPACT_ATOMS: atom_id res chain seq x y z
N MET A 1 7.02 6.19 12.35
CA MET A 1 8.33 6.24 11.67
C MET A 1 8.51 7.58 10.98
N LYS A 2 9.73 8.06 10.88
CA LYS A 2 10.07 9.27 10.12
C LYS A 2 11.33 9.02 9.30
N ILE A 3 11.30 9.33 8.01
CA ILE A 3 12.48 9.28 7.11
C ILE A 3 12.71 10.69 6.58
N GLN A 4 13.80 11.34 6.98
CA GLN A 4 14.05 12.77 6.77
C GLN A 4 12.85 13.62 7.25
N ASN A 5 12.21 14.37 6.34
CA ASN A 5 11.03 15.21 6.62
C ASN A 5 9.69 14.47 6.49
N LYS A 6 9.65 13.27 5.92
CA LYS A 6 8.43 12.50 5.67
C LYS A 6 8.02 11.69 6.90
N LYS A 7 6.80 11.89 7.38
CA LYS A 7 6.15 11.04 8.39
C LYS A 7 5.45 9.87 7.70
N ILE A 8 5.61 8.66 8.23
CA ILE A 8 5.01 7.42 7.67
C ILE A 8 4.22 6.74 8.79
N GLY A 9 2.96 6.42 8.53
CA GLY A 9 2.06 5.80 9.50
C GLY A 9 0.61 5.80 9.04
N ILE A 10 -0.29 5.23 9.82
CA ILE A 10 -1.70 4.98 9.46
C ILE A 10 -2.46 6.26 9.04
N LYS A 11 -2.11 7.41 9.64
CA LYS A 11 -2.74 8.71 9.34
C LYS A 11 -1.97 9.53 8.29
N GLN A 12 -1.02 8.92 7.61
CA GLN A 12 -0.22 9.58 6.58
C GLN A 12 -0.47 8.90 5.23
N PRO A 13 -0.31 9.63 4.12
CA PRO A 13 -0.33 9.03 2.78
C PRO A 13 0.71 7.91 2.67
N THR A 14 0.40 6.88 1.88
CA THR A 14 1.35 5.80 1.59
C THR A 14 2.63 6.36 0.94
N PHE A 15 3.77 5.89 1.42
CA PHE A 15 5.09 6.26 0.96
C PHE A 15 5.52 5.31 -0.17
N PHE A 16 5.85 5.84 -1.35
CA PHE A 16 6.19 5.08 -2.54
C PHE A 16 7.68 5.09 -2.84
N ILE A 17 8.26 3.90 -2.94
CA ILE A 17 9.67 3.66 -3.22
C ILE A 17 9.82 3.09 -4.63
N ALA A 18 10.45 3.84 -5.51
CA ALA A 18 10.87 3.35 -6.82
C ALA A 18 12.22 2.63 -6.69
N ASP A 19 12.21 1.30 -6.81
CA ASP A 19 13.45 0.52 -6.85
C ASP A 19 14.02 0.53 -8.27
N ILE A 20 15.04 1.34 -8.48
CA ILE A 20 15.76 1.40 -9.75
C ILE A 20 16.57 0.12 -9.94
N ALA A 21 17.05 -0.47 -8.85
CA ALA A 21 17.79 -1.75 -8.86
C ALA A 21 18.84 -1.81 -9.98
N ALA A 22 18.78 -2.83 -10.85
CA ALA A 22 19.70 -3.00 -11.98
C ALA A 22 19.28 -2.25 -13.26
N ASN A 23 18.16 -1.56 -13.28
CA ASN A 23 17.60 -0.90 -14.47
C ASN A 23 18.42 0.29 -14.99
N HIS A 24 19.48 0.67 -14.27
CA HIS A 24 20.48 1.64 -14.73
C HIS A 24 21.40 1.09 -15.82
N ASP A 25 21.41 -0.23 -16.08
CA ASP A 25 22.21 -0.91 -17.12
C ASP A 25 23.70 -0.53 -17.10
N GLY A 26 24.29 -0.35 -15.92
CA GLY A 26 25.69 0.06 -15.78
C GLY A 26 25.99 1.50 -16.23
N ASN A 27 24.98 2.37 -16.39
CA ASN A 27 25.15 3.73 -16.89
C ASN A 27 24.65 4.75 -15.85
N LEU A 28 25.54 5.65 -15.41
CA LEU A 28 25.21 6.70 -14.42
C LEU A 28 24.16 7.69 -14.92
N ASN A 29 24.26 8.13 -16.17
CA ASN A 29 23.30 9.10 -16.70
C ASN A 29 21.90 8.48 -16.74
N LYS A 30 21.79 7.24 -17.17
CA LYS A 30 20.53 6.49 -17.11
C LYS A 30 19.99 6.36 -15.68
N ALA A 31 20.85 6.08 -14.70
CA ALA A 31 20.44 6.05 -13.31
C ALA A 31 19.86 7.40 -12.83
N ILE A 32 20.47 8.52 -13.25
CA ILE A 32 20.00 9.87 -12.97
C ILE A 32 18.68 10.15 -13.70
N ASP A 33 18.56 9.79 -14.97
CA ASP A 33 17.32 9.95 -15.73
C ASP A 33 16.15 9.18 -15.07
N LEU A 34 16.41 7.97 -14.58
CA LEU A 34 15.39 7.18 -13.86
C LEU A 34 14.97 7.83 -12.53
N ILE A 35 15.90 8.53 -11.83
CA ILE A 35 15.55 9.33 -10.65
C ILE A 35 14.59 10.46 -11.04
N HIS A 36 14.91 11.23 -12.08
CA HIS A 36 14.02 12.30 -12.56
C HIS A 36 12.65 11.75 -12.94
N LEU A 37 12.61 10.69 -13.76
CA LEU A 37 11.36 10.08 -14.20
C LEU A 37 10.50 9.56 -13.05
N CYS A 38 11.06 8.89 -12.05
CA CYS A 38 10.25 8.41 -10.93
C CYS A 38 9.78 9.55 -10.03
N ALA A 39 10.58 10.60 -9.83
CA ALA A 39 10.20 11.79 -9.08
C ALA A 39 9.04 12.56 -9.76
N GLU A 40 9.13 12.81 -11.06
CA GLU A 40 8.07 13.46 -11.86
C GLU A 40 6.75 12.68 -11.83
N ASN A 41 6.82 11.37 -11.64
CA ASN A 41 5.64 10.51 -11.55
C ASN A 41 5.22 10.21 -10.11
N GLY A 42 5.73 10.97 -9.13
CA GLY A 42 5.22 11.01 -7.75
C GLY A 42 5.84 10.01 -6.79
N ALA A 43 7.01 9.43 -7.09
CA ALA A 43 7.75 8.64 -6.11
C ALA A 43 8.22 9.52 -4.93
N ASP A 44 8.15 8.98 -3.72
CA ASP A 44 8.70 9.63 -2.52
C ASP A 44 10.20 9.35 -2.36
N ALA A 45 10.68 8.24 -2.93
CA ALA A 45 12.07 7.84 -2.86
C ALA A 45 12.51 7.03 -4.09
N ALA A 46 13.78 7.17 -4.45
CA ALA A 46 14.47 6.27 -5.37
C ALA A 46 15.43 5.36 -4.58
N LYS A 47 15.32 4.06 -4.80
CA LYS A 47 16.17 3.06 -4.14
C LYS A 47 17.10 2.41 -5.14
N PHE A 48 18.33 2.18 -4.68
CA PHE A 48 19.37 1.46 -5.37
C PHE A 48 19.79 0.21 -4.59
N GLN A 49 20.72 -0.56 -5.15
CA GLN A 49 21.24 -1.77 -4.55
C GLN A 49 22.78 -1.72 -4.58
N HIS A 50 23.40 -1.62 -3.41
CA HIS A 50 24.84 -1.63 -3.28
C HIS A 50 25.31 -3.03 -2.96
N PHE A 51 25.87 -3.71 -3.94
CA PHE A 51 26.51 -5.02 -3.82
C PHE A 51 27.74 -5.13 -4.71
N LYS A 52 28.61 -6.09 -4.38
CA LYS A 52 29.69 -6.57 -5.22
C LYS A 52 29.39 -8.03 -5.55
N ALA A 53 29.54 -8.44 -6.80
CA ALA A 53 29.27 -9.83 -7.19
C ALA A 53 29.97 -10.84 -6.27
N ASP A 54 31.24 -10.58 -5.90
CA ASP A 54 32.07 -11.46 -5.05
C ASP A 54 31.54 -11.63 -3.61
N THR A 55 30.74 -10.65 -3.10
CA THR A 55 30.25 -10.69 -1.71
C THR A 55 28.78 -11.15 -1.60
N ILE A 56 28.09 -11.33 -2.74
CA ILE A 56 26.68 -11.76 -2.76
C ILE A 56 26.44 -13.06 -3.54
N VAL A 57 27.27 -13.40 -4.54
CA VAL A 57 27.05 -14.55 -5.43
C VAL A 57 28.24 -15.50 -5.40
N SER A 58 27.96 -16.78 -5.11
CA SER A 58 28.96 -17.84 -5.32
C SER A 58 28.87 -18.38 -6.75
N ASP A 59 29.82 -18.03 -7.63
CA ASP A 59 29.86 -18.52 -9.00
C ASP A 59 29.91 -20.07 -9.04
N LEU A 60 30.75 -20.69 -8.20
CA LEU A 60 30.84 -22.15 -8.09
C LEU A 60 29.51 -22.76 -7.58
N GLY A 61 28.85 -22.08 -6.61
CA GLY A 61 27.55 -22.51 -6.08
C GLY A 61 26.48 -22.56 -7.17
N PHE A 62 26.38 -21.51 -7.97
CA PHE A 62 25.39 -21.45 -9.07
C PHE A 62 25.73 -22.45 -10.20
N LYS A 63 27.00 -22.65 -10.53
CA LYS A 63 27.43 -23.68 -11.50
C LYS A 63 27.03 -25.09 -11.04
N LYS A 64 27.13 -25.39 -9.74
CA LYS A 64 26.76 -26.70 -9.17
C LYS A 64 25.26 -26.96 -9.12
N LEU A 65 24.42 -25.94 -9.15
CA LEU A 65 22.94 -26.09 -9.18
C LEU A 65 22.41 -26.73 -10.47
N LYS A 66 23.25 -26.96 -11.47
CA LYS A 66 23.02 -27.67 -12.77
C LYS A 66 21.85 -27.11 -13.60
N SER A 67 20.95 -26.33 -13.04
CA SER A 67 19.83 -25.70 -13.75
C SER A 67 19.60 -24.28 -13.22
N LYS A 68 19.47 -23.32 -14.14
CA LYS A 68 18.96 -22.00 -13.82
C LYS A 68 17.49 -22.14 -13.45
N LYS A 69 17.08 -21.59 -12.30
CA LYS A 69 15.71 -21.61 -11.81
C LYS A 69 15.11 -20.21 -11.86
N SER A 70 13.75 -20.15 -11.97
CA SER A 70 13.03 -18.89 -11.96
C SER A 70 13.43 -17.96 -13.13
N HIS A 71 13.38 -16.63 -12.91
CA HIS A 71 13.73 -15.60 -13.90
C HIS A 71 15.16 -15.71 -14.44
N GLN A 72 16.10 -16.23 -13.65
CA GLN A 72 17.50 -16.40 -14.04
C GLN A 72 17.67 -17.36 -15.23
N SER A 73 16.69 -18.24 -15.50
CA SER A 73 16.73 -19.17 -16.65
C SER A 73 16.71 -18.44 -18.00
N THR A 74 16.24 -17.20 -18.04
CA THR A 74 16.16 -16.39 -19.27
C THR A 74 17.40 -15.56 -19.53
N TRP A 75 18.35 -15.51 -18.60
CA TRP A 75 19.56 -14.69 -18.75
C TRP A 75 20.56 -15.30 -19.73
N LYS A 76 21.09 -14.47 -20.64
CA LYS A 76 22.13 -14.87 -21.62
C LYS A 76 23.46 -15.15 -20.96
N LYS A 77 23.82 -14.36 -19.93
CA LYS A 77 25.06 -14.50 -19.14
C LYS A 77 24.84 -15.40 -17.93
N ASN A 78 25.92 -15.90 -17.33
CA ASN A 78 25.81 -16.58 -16.06
C ASN A 78 25.45 -15.63 -14.92
N VAL A 79 24.98 -16.18 -13.78
CA VAL A 79 24.45 -15.36 -12.68
C VAL A 79 25.50 -14.41 -12.13
N TYR A 80 26.72 -14.85 -11.96
CA TYR A 80 27.80 -14.01 -11.43
C TYR A 80 28.13 -12.83 -12.37
N GLU A 81 28.16 -13.04 -13.68
CA GLU A 81 28.37 -11.96 -14.66
C GLU A 81 27.23 -10.94 -14.66
N VAL A 82 25.98 -11.42 -14.56
CA VAL A 82 24.83 -10.50 -14.47
C VAL A 82 24.92 -9.63 -13.22
N TYR A 83 25.28 -10.20 -12.07
CA TYR A 83 25.48 -9.43 -10.84
C TYR A 83 26.68 -8.49 -10.94
N LYS A 84 27.77 -8.89 -11.61
CA LYS A 84 28.91 -8.03 -11.85
C LYS A 84 28.56 -6.80 -12.69
N ASP A 85 27.81 -7.00 -13.77
CA ASP A 85 27.34 -5.91 -14.65
C ASP A 85 26.34 -4.99 -13.93
N ALA A 86 25.50 -5.53 -13.06
CA ALA A 86 24.50 -4.80 -12.28
C ALA A 86 25.07 -4.14 -11.02
N SER A 87 26.31 -4.45 -10.62
CA SER A 87 26.97 -3.84 -9.48
C SER A 87 27.13 -2.33 -9.69
N ILE A 88 26.70 -1.54 -8.71
CA ILE A 88 26.79 -0.09 -8.76
C ILE A 88 28.24 0.37 -8.47
N ASN A 89 28.78 1.29 -9.30
CA ASN A 89 30.02 1.94 -8.97
C ASN A 89 29.83 2.84 -7.74
N LEU A 90 30.63 2.62 -6.71
CA LEU A 90 30.52 3.35 -5.44
C LEU A 90 30.67 4.87 -5.61
N GLU A 91 31.48 5.33 -6.56
CA GLU A 91 31.64 6.76 -6.86
C GLU A 91 30.34 7.44 -7.32
N TRP A 92 29.38 6.68 -7.81
CA TRP A 92 28.09 7.23 -8.20
C TRP A 92 27.21 7.60 -7.01
N THR A 93 27.41 7.00 -5.84
CA THR A 93 26.53 7.16 -4.67
C THR A 93 26.28 8.62 -4.32
N LYS A 94 27.34 9.45 -4.29
CA LYS A 94 27.21 10.89 -4.04
C LYS A 94 26.40 11.61 -5.12
N LYS A 95 26.60 11.23 -6.39
CA LYS A 95 25.91 11.84 -7.55
C LYS A 95 24.43 11.46 -7.56
N LEU A 96 24.11 10.18 -7.30
CA LEU A 96 22.74 9.69 -7.22
C LEU A 96 21.98 10.33 -6.04
N LYS A 97 22.63 10.43 -4.88
CA LYS A 97 22.09 11.16 -3.73
C LYS A 97 21.77 12.60 -4.09
N LYS A 98 22.71 13.30 -4.75
CA LYS A 98 22.49 14.69 -5.18
C LYS A 98 21.32 14.79 -6.15
N ALA A 99 21.22 13.90 -7.14
CA ALA A 99 20.10 13.91 -8.09
C ALA A 99 18.76 13.71 -7.39
N CYS A 100 18.68 12.82 -6.39
CA CYS A 100 17.45 12.68 -5.59
C CYS A 100 17.12 13.95 -4.80
N ASP A 101 18.14 14.60 -4.19
CA ASP A 101 17.94 15.84 -3.44
C ASP A 101 17.47 16.96 -4.36
N ASP A 102 18.05 17.09 -5.57
CA ASP A 102 17.67 18.09 -6.57
C ASP A 102 16.19 17.87 -7.04
N CYS A 103 15.72 16.62 -7.08
CA CYS A 103 14.34 16.27 -7.40
C CYS A 103 13.38 16.33 -6.19
N GLY A 104 13.87 16.60 -4.98
CA GLY A 104 13.06 16.63 -3.76
C GLY A 104 12.55 15.26 -3.28
N ILE A 105 13.15 14.15 -3.75
CA ILE A 105 12.85 12.79 -3.29
C ILE A 105 13.98 12.20 -2.44
N ILE A 106 13.69 11.13 -1.72
CA ILE A 106 14.63 10.52 -0.79
C ILE A 106 15.49 9.50 -1.52
N PHE A 107 16.84 9.59 -1.32
CA PHE A 107 17.76 8.54 -1.72
C PHE A 107 17.94 7.53 -0.62
N PHE A 108 17.83 6.21 -0.92
CA PHE A 108 18.36 5.17 -0.06
C PHE A 108 18.70 3.91 -0.84
N THR A 109 19.23 2.90 -0.15
CA THR A 109 19.73 1.71 -0.81
C THR A 109 19.64 0.48 0.08
N SER A 110 19.75 -0.69 -0.53
CA SER A 110 20.04 -1.96 0.14
C SER A 110 21.53 -2.23 0.03
N PRO A 111 22.31 -2.19 1.13
CA PRO A 111 23.66 -2.71 1.17
C PRO A 111 23.63 -4.22 1.40
N TYR A 112 24.48 -4.97 0.69
CA TYR A 112 24.49 -6.45 0.71
C TYR A 112 25.78 -7.06 1.30
N ASP A 113 26.66 -6.23 1.84
CA ASP A 113 27.78 -6.70 2.66
C ASP A 113 28.06 -5.72 3.82
N LEU A 114 28.87 -6.18 4.79
CA LEU A 114 29.12 -5.43 6.02
C LEU A 114 29.85 -4.11 5.77
N ASP A 115 30.78 -4.06 4.82
CA ASP A 115 31.54 -2.85 4.50
C ASP A 115 30.66 -1.82 3.79
N LEU A 116 29.76 -2.30 2.94
CA LEU A 116 28.79 -1.43 2.25
C LEU A 116 27.78 -0.82 3.21
N VAL A 117 27.41 -1.50 4.31
CA VAL A 117 26.60 -0.91 5.37
C VAL A 117 27.28 0.35 5.95
N ASP A 118 28.58 0.27 6.21
CA ASP A 118 29.34 1.41 6.72
C ASP A 118 29.51 2.50 5.66
N TYR A 119 29.86 2.10 4.44
CA TYR A 119 30.06 3.02 3.33
C TYR A 119 28.82 3.89 3.05
N VAL A 120 27.65 3.28 2.93
CA VAL A 120 26.42 4.01 2.59
C VAL A 120 25.85 4.81 3.75
N ASN A 121 26.29 4.57 4.98
CA ASN A 121 25.70 5.17 6.18
C ASN A 121 25.60 6.69 6.12
N LYS A 122 26.60 7.39 5.58
CA LYS A 122 26.60 8.85 5.47
C LYS A 122 25.65 9.40 4.40
N TYR A 123 25.16 8.54 3.49
CA TYR A 123 24.31 8.96 2.38
C TYR A 123 22.82 8.66 2.59
N VAL A 124 22.50 7.64 3.40
CA VAL A 124 21.13 7.14 3.51
C VAL A 124 20.45 7.58 4.80
N PRO A 125 19.18 8.02 4.77
CA PRO A 125 18.38 8.31 5.97
C PRO A 125 17.69 7.06 6.53
N ALA A 126 17.59 5.97 5.76
CA ALA A 126 16.99 4.70 6.11
C ALA A 126 17.72 3.56 5.39
N TYR A 127 17.57 2.34 5.90
CA TYR A 127 18.14 1.14 5.27
C TYR A 127 17.03 0.21 4.78
N LYS A 128 17.21 -0.33 3.58
CA LYS A 128 16.41 -1.47 3.10
C LYS A 128 17.21 -2.76 3.26
N ILE A 129 16.55 -3.78 3.77
CA ILE A 129 17.06 -5.16 3.80
C ILE A 129 16.23 -5.97 2.80
N GLY A 130 16.90 -6.50 1.79
CA GLY A 130 16.30 -7.36 0.78
C GLY A 130 15.84 -8.70 1.37
N SER A 131 14.83 -9.31 0.77
CA SER A 131 14.27 -10.60 1.25
C SER A 131 15.31 -11.70 1.35
N GLY A 132 16.29 -11.74 0.44
CA GLY A 132 17.35 -12.74 0.44
C GLY A 132 18.23 -12.76 1.69
N ASP A 133 18.35 -11.60 2.37
CA ASP A 133 19.20 -11.44 3.53
C ASP A 133 18.50 -11.58 4.86
N ILE A 134 17.21 -11.93 4.87
CA ILE A 134 16.43 -12.04 6.12
C ILE A 134 17.01 -13.04 7.13
N THR A 135 17.81 -14.00 6.66
CA THR A 135 18.52 -15.00 7.50
C THR A 135 19.96 -14.60 7.82
N TYR A 136 20.50 -13.53 7.20
CA TYR A 136 21.84 -13.02 7.48
C TYR A 136 21.82 -12.07 8.67
N LEU A 137 21.70 -12.65 9.89
CA LEU A 137 21.45 -11.88 11.11
C LEU A 137 22.54 -10.88 11.45
N GLU A 138 23.79 -11.14 11.06
CA GLU A 138 24.93 -10.23 11.31
C GLU A 138 24.78 -8.91 10.55
N ILE A 139 24.42 -8.94 9.26
CA ILE A 139 24.18 -7.70 8.50
C ILE A 139 22.94 -6.96 9.04
N ILE A 140 21.90 -7.69 9.44
CA ILE A 140 20.69 -7.12 10.07
C ILE A 140 21.05 -6.40 11.37
N GLU A 141 21.86 -7.00 12.23
CA GLU A 141 22.30 -6.40 13.49
C GLU A 141 23.17 -5.15 13.22
N LYS A 142 24.08 -5.24 12.25
CA LYS A 142 24.92 -4.08 11.88
C LYS A 142 24.08 -2.92 11.35
N ILE A 143 23.11 -3.18 10.48
CA ILE A 143 22.17 -2.15 9.99
C ILE A 143 21.38 -1.55 11.14
N ALA A 144 20.80 -2.37 12.02
CA ALA A 144 20.02 -1.91 13.16
C ALA A 144 20.84 -1.04 14.13
N SER A 145 22.15 -1.33 14.29
CA SER A 145 23.07 -0.55 15.12
C SER A 145 23.28 0.88 14.63
N LYS A 146 23.00 1.19 13.36
CA LYS A 146 23.09 2.54 12.79
C LYS A 146 21.97 3.47 13.27
N LYS A 147 20.95 2.97 13.97
CA LYS A 147 19.85 3.75 14.57
C LYS A 147 19.04 4.57 13.56
N LYS A 148 19.03 4.16 12.30
CA LYS A 148 18.20 4.73 11.24
C LYS A 148 17.02 3.78 10.96
N PRO A 149 15.88 4.27 10.44
CA PRO A 149 14.76 3.43 10.06
C PRO A 149 15.17 2.22 9.22
N VAL A 150 14.64 1.05 9.56
CA VAL A 150 14.93 -0.21 8.87
C VAL A 150 13.67 -0.69 8.15
N ILE A 151 13.81 -0.95 6.86
CA ILE A 151 12.74 -1.47 6.00
C ILE A 151 13.12 -2.92 5.67
N LEU A 152 12.37 -3.89 6.20
CA LEU A 152 12.64 -5.33 6.04
C LEU A 152 11.63 -5.97 5.10
N ALA A 153 12.08 -6.52 3.98
CA ALA A 153 11.25 -7.35 3.10
C ALA A 153 11.30 -8.82 3.53
N THR A 154 10.19 -9.55 3.34
CA THR A 154 9.97 -10.90 3.89
C THR A 154 9.69 -11.97 2.82
N GLY A 155 10.12 -11.76 1.57
CA GLY A 155 9.96 -12.78 0.53
C GLY A 155 10.79 -14.03 0.79
N ALA A 156 10.34 -15.16 0.26
CA ALA A 156 10.97 -16.48 0.39
C ALA A 156 11.35 -16.85 1.84
N SER A 157 10.54 -16.43 2.82
CA SER A 157 10.80 -16.67 4.24
C SER A 157 9.57 -17.15 4.99
N THR A 158 9.79 -17.83 6.10
CA THR A 158 8.76 -18.26 7.04
C THR A 158 8.54 -17.19 8.11
N LEU A 159 7.41 -17.27 8.84
CA LEU A 159 7.16 -16.40 9.98
C LEU A 159 8.25 -16.53 11.06
N LYS A 160 8.88 -17.72 11.20
CA LYS A 160 10.00 -17.92 12.13
C LYS A 160 11.25 -17.14 11.72
N ASP A 161 11.50 -17.00 10.42
CA ASP A 161 12.62 -16.20 9.91
C ASP A 161 12.37 -14.71 10.16
N VAL A 162 11.13 -14.26 9.90
CA VAL A 162 10.69 -12.90 10.22
C VAL A 162 10.85 -12.61 11.71
N ASP A 163 10.40 -13.52 12.59
CA ASP A 163 10.53 -13.36 14.04
C ASP A 163 12.00 -13.20 14.48
N ARG A 164 12.90 -14.00 13.91
CA ARG A 164 14.34 -13.91 14.21
C ARG A 164 14.91 -12.55 13.80
N ALA A 165 14.65 -12.12 12.57
CA ALA A 165 15.12 -10.84 12.07
C ALA A 165 14.58 -9.66 12.89
N ILE A 166 13.26 -9.62 13.16
CA ILE A 166 12.62 -8.58 13.97
C ILE A 166 13.20 -8.54 15.40
N LYS A 167 13.42 -9.68 16.04
CA LYS A 167 14.04 -9.75 17.37
C LYS A 167 15.45 -9.14 17.37
N VAL A 168 16.25 -9.39 16.34
CA VAL A 168 17.60 -8.80 16.20
C VAL A 168 17.50 -7.30 16.04
N ILE A 169 16.62 -6.80 15.16
CA ILE A 169 16.47 -5.35 14.93
C ILE A 169 15.99 -4.68 16.22
N LEU A 170 14.98 -5.20 16.89
CA LEU A 170 14.37 -4.60 18.09
C LEU A 170 15.33 -4.46 19.27
N LYS A 171 16.40 -5.27 19.34
CA LYS A 171 17.46 -5.07 20.35
C LYS A 171 18.20 -3.75 20.20
N LYS A 172 18.22 -3.18 19.00
CA LYS A 172 19.01 -1.99 18.65
C LYS A 172 18.15 -0.81 18.17
N ASN A 173 17.00 -1.08 17.52
CA ASN A 173 16.20 -0.09 16.82
C ASN A 173 14.72 -0.48 16.81
N SER A 174 13.84 0.48 17.11
CA SER A 174 12.38 0.27 17.09
C SER A 174 11.70 0.82 15.82
N ASP A 175 12.42 1.61 15.00
CA ASP A 175 11.89 2.20 13.78
C ASP A 175 11.94 1.19 12.63
N ILE A 176 10.89 0.37 12.50
CA ILE A 176 10.83 -0.73 11.53
C ILE A 176 9.61 -0.55 10.62
N CYS A 177 9.82 -0.78 9.31
CA CYS A 177 8.77 -1.13 8.37
C CYS A 177 8.93 -2.58 7.94
N LEU A 178 7.88 -3.39 8.12
CA LEU A 178 7.85 -4.81 7.75
C LEU A 178 7.03 -4.98 6.48
N MET A 179 7.67 -5.41 5.40
CA MET A 179 7.03 -5.54 4.09
C MET A 179 6.72 -6.98 3.76
N GLN A 180 5.43 -7.30 3.50
CA GLN A 180 5.09 -8.52 2.77
C GLN A 180 5.75 -8.46 1.40
N CYS A 181 6.28 -9.60 0.96
CA CYS A 181 6.93 -9.73 -0.33
C CYS A 181 6.76 -11.14 -0.90
N ASN A 182 6.70 -11.25 -2.21
CA ASN A 182 6.90 -12.49 -2.96
C ASN A 182 8.05 -12.25 -3.97
N THR A 183 9.13 -13.00 -3.82
CA THR A 183 10.37 -12.84 -4.62
C THR A 183 10.32 -13.60 -5.95
N ASN A 184 9.19 -13.57 -6.64
CA ASN A 184 9.08 -14.09 -8.00
C ASN A 184 9.14 -12.95 -9.02
N TYR A 185 10.18 -12.94 -9.84
CA TYR A 185 10.51 -11.86 -10.78
C TYR A 185 10.11 -12.18 -12.25
N THR A 186 9.15 -13.09 -12.46
CA THR A 186 8.81 -13.56 -13.83
C THR A 186 7.81 -12.67 -14.57
N ALA A 187 7.18 -11.71 -13.94
CA ALA A 187 6.09 -10.86 -14.47
C ALA A 187 4.85 -11.66 -14.95
N GLU A 188 4.69 -12.90 -14.54
CA GLU A 188 3.56 -13.74 -14.96
C GLU A 188 2.29 -13.45 -14.16
N LYS A 189 1.14 -13.37 -14.83
CA LYS A 189 -0.15 -13.15 -14.16
C LYS A 189 -0.47 -14.18 -13.08
N LYS A 190 -0.03 -15.44 -13.26
CA LYS A 190 -0.24 -16.50 -12.24
C LYS A 190 0.41 -16.18 -10.89
N ASN A 191 1.40 -15.26 -10.83
CA ASN A 191 2.05 -14.86 -9.59
C ASN A 191 1.07 -14.25 -8.58
N PHE A 192 -0.03 -13.64 -9.04
CA PHE A 192 -1.07 -13.12 -8.14
C PHE A 192 -1.60 -14.17 -7.16
N ASN A 193 -1.64 -15.46 -7.55
CA ASN A 193 -2.10 -16.55 -6.69
C ASN A 193 -1.18 -16.79 -5.46
N TYR A 194 0.04 -16.25 -5.47
CA TYR A 194 1.07 -16.52 -4.47
C TYR A 194 1.46 -15.30 -3.63
N ILE A 195 0.89 -14.12 -3.89
CA ILE A 195 1.28 -12.88 -3.18
C ILE A 195 0.87 -12.90 -1.72
N ASN A 196 -0.25 -13.54 -1.39
CA ASN A 196 -0.74 -13.74 -0.03
C ASN A 196 -0.77 -12.44 0.80
N LEU A 197 -1.47 -11.42 0.33
CA LEU A 197 -1.61 -10.14 1.03
C LEU A 197 -2.19 -10.28 2.45
N ASN A 198 -2.95 -11.35 2.73
CA ASN A 198 -3.48 -11.61 4.07
C ASN A 198 -2.40 -11.78 5.15
N VAL A 199 -1.14 -12.02 4.78
CA VAL A 199 -0.01 -12.01 5.71
C VAL A 199 0.12 -10.65 6.42
N LEU A 200 -0.28 -9.55 5.78
CA LEU A 200 -0.32 -8.23 6.43
C LEU A 200 -1.21 -8.20 7.68
N LYS A 201 -2.34 -8.93 7.67
CA LYS A 201 -3.19 -9.08 8.87
C LYS A 201 -2.46 -9.83 10.00
N THR A 202 -1.69 -10.86 9.65
CA THR A 202 -0.86 -11.61 10.58
C THR A 202 0.20 -10.72 11.20
N PHE A 203 0.89 -9.91 10.37
CA PHE A 203 1.88 -8.95 10.83
C PHE A 203 1.27 -7.86 11.71
N ALA A 204 0.12 -7.29 11.33
CA ALA A 204 -0.61 -6.31 12.14
C ALA A 204 -0.92 -6.82 13.55
N LYS A 205 -1.41 -8.07 13.63
CA LYS A 205 -1.73 -8.71 14.93
C LYS A 205 -0.48 -8.99 15.75
N LYS A 206 0.58 -9.49 15.11
CA LYS A 206 1.79 -9.94 15.81
C LYS A 206 2.73 -8.79 16.18
N TYR A 207 2.78 -7.75 15.35
CA TYR A 207 3.70 -6.61 15.49
C TYR A 207 2.94 -5.26 15.44
N PRO A 208 2.03 -4.99 16.38
CA PRO A 208 1.08 -3.86 16.29
C PRO A 208 1.75 -2.47 16.29
N LYS A 209 3.03 -2.38 16.66
CA LYS A 209 3.79 -1.12 16.67
C LYS A 209 4.68 -0.92 15.44
N ILE A 210 4.76 -1.93 14.55
CA ILE A 210 5.61 -1.90 13.36
C ILE A 210 4.78 -1.38 12.17
N ILE A 211 5.36 -0.50 11.36
CA ILE A 211 4.75 -0.04 10.12
C ILE A 211 4.71 -1.20 9.12
N LEU A 212 3.55 -1.39 8.49
CA LEU A 212 3.39 -2.41 7.45
C LEU A 212 3.68 -1.84 6.07
N GLY A 213 4.23 -2.68 5.21
CA GLY A 213 4.52 -2.35 3.82
C GLY A 213 4.34 -3.52 2.86
N LEU A 214 4.51 -3.23 1.59
CA LEU A 214 4.54 -4.19 0.50
C LEU A 214 5.78 -3.95 -0.36
N SER A 215 6.57 -5.00 -0.63
CA SER A 215 7.59 -5.03 -1.68
C SER A 215 7.09 -5.97 -2.76
N ASP A 216 6.79 -5.44 -3.96
CA ASP A 216 5.96 -6.12 -4.95
C ASP A 216 6.62 -6.22 -6.33
N HIS A 217 6.53 -7.40 -6.93
CA HIS A 217 7.07 -7.74 -8.25
C HIS A 217 5.98 -8.16 -9.25
N THR A 218 4.70 -7.95 -8.91
CA THR A 218 3.59 -8.20 -9.83
C THR A 218 3.44 -7.06 -10.84
N ILE A 219 2.77 -7.33 -11.94
CA ILE A 219 2.41 -6.30 -12.91
C ILE A 219 1.21 -5.46 -12.39
N GLY A 220 1.15 -4.19 -12.78
CA GLY A 220 0.05 -3.29 -12.41
C GLY A 220 0.02 -2.94 -10.91
N HIS A 221 -1.15 -2.57 -10.40
CA HIS A 221 -1.31 -1.97 -9.06
C HIS A 221 -2.33 -2.67 -8.15
N ALA A 222 -2.93 -3.79 -8.59
CA ALA A 222 -3.97 -4.48 -7.81
C ALA A 222 -3.48 -4.92 -6.41
N THR A 223 -2.26 -5.47 -6.33
CA THR A 223 -1.62 -5.87 -5.07
C THR A 223 -1.32 -4.69 -4.16
N VAL A 224 -0.93 -3.56 -4.74
CA VAL A 224 -0.66 -2.31 -4.02
C VAL A 224 -1.92 -1.79 -3.36
N LEU A 225 -3.02 -1.69 -4.11
CA LEU A 225 -4.32 -1.26 -3.56
C LEU A 225 -4.79 -2.19 -2.45
N GLY A 226 -4.69 -3.51 -2.67
CA GLY A 226 -5.01 -4.50 -1.65
C GLY A 226 -4.17 -4.36 -0.38
N ALA A 227 -2.86 -4.13 -0.51
CA ALA A 227 -1.97 -3.93 0.63
C ALA A 227 -2.29 -2.65 1.41
N ILE A 228 -2.57 -1.54 0.73
CA ILE A 228 -2.98 -0.27 1.35
C ILE A 228 -4.28 -0.45 2.13
N ALA A 229 -5.27 -1.13 1.57
CA ALA A 229 -6.53 -1.46 2.23
C ALA A 229 -6.31 -2.34 3.48
N LEU A 230 -5.28 -3.18 3.48
CA LEU A 230 -4.87 -4.02 4.61
C LEU A 230 -3.92 -3.32 5.61
N GLY A 231 -3.70 -2.03 5.44
CA GLY A 231 -2.95 -1.20 6.38
C GLY A 231 -1.47 -0.95 6.04
N ALA A 232 -0.99 -1.37 4.87
CA ALA A 232 0.34 -0.99 4.41
C ALA A 232 0.43 0.53 4.22
N ARG A 233 1.57 1.11 4.61
CA ARG A 233 1.86 2.55 4.50
C ARG A 233 3.18 2.84 3.81
N MET A 234 3.81 1.81 3.30
CA MET A 234 5.02 1.89 2.48
C MET A 234 4.93 0.85 1.37
N VAL A 235 5.17 1.25 0.15
CA VAL A 235 5.13 0.36 -1.03
C VAL A 235 6.41 0.52 -1.82
N GLU A 236 7.02 -0.59 -2.18
CA GLU A 236 8.19 -0.65 -3.04
C GLU A 236 7.87 -1.47 -4.28
N LYS A 237 8.18 -0.92 -5.45
CA LYS A 237 8.16 -1.64 -6.73
C LYS A 237 9.34 -1.22 -7.58
N HIS A 238 9.82 -2.13 -8.42
CA HIS A 238 10.85 -1.82 -9.40
C HIS A 238 10.35 -0.79 -10.43
N PHE A 239 11.25 0.09 -10.84
CA PHE A 239 10.96 1.17 -11.79
C PHE A 239 11.93 1.15 -12.98
N THR A 240 11.40 1.34 -14.18
CA THR A 240 12.17 1.45 -15.43
C THR A 240 11.55 2.52 -16.34
N ASP A 241 12.31 3.01 -17.29
CA ASP A 241 11.78 3.85 -18.36
C ASP A 241 10.98 3.05 -19.40
N LYS A 242 11.42 1.80 -19.72
CA LYS A 242 10.80 0.93 -20.74
C LYS A 242 10.92 -0.54 -20.35
N ASN A 243 9.78 -1.27 -20.38
CA ASN A 243 9.72 -2.68 -20.00
C ASN A 243 10.34 -3.66 -21.02
N ASN A 244 10.51 -3.23 -22.26
CA ASN A 244 11.06 -4.06 -23.35
C ASN A 244 12.59 -4.00 -23.47
N ARG A 245 13.29 -3.34 -22.53
CA ARG A 245 14.75 -3.37 -22.48
C ARG A 245 15.26 -4.75 -22.06
N GLU A 246 16.46 -5.11 -22.55
CA GLU A 246 17.18 -6.24 -22.02
C GLU A 246 17.79 -5.91 -20.67
N GLY A 247 17.62 -6.79 -19.69
CA GLY A 247 18.15 -6.62 -18.34
C GLY A 247 17.39 -7.51 -17.35
N PRO A 248 17.90 -7.68 -16.13
CA PRO A 248 17.33 -8.61 -15.16
C PRO A 248 15.97 -8.13 -14.63
N ASP A 249 15.72 -6.82 -14.57
CA ASP A 249 14.60 -6.26 -13.78
C ASP A 249 13.55 -5.51 -14.62
N HIS A 250 13.84 -5.14 -15.87
CA HIS A 250 12.93 -4.30 -16.69
C HIS A 250 11.55 -4.90 -16.90
N LYS A 251 11.46 -6.21 -17.13
CA LYS A 251 10.23 -6.89 -17.57
C LYS A 251 9.09 -6.79 -16.55
N PHE A 252 9.37 -6.86 -15.26
CA PHE A 252 8.36 -6.80 -14.19
C PHE A 252 8.28 -5.43 -13.52
N SER A 253 9.18 -4.51 -13.88
CA SER A 253 9.19 -3.13 -13.36
C SER A 253 7.97 -2.34 -13.82
N MET A 254 7.63 -1.30 -13.06
CA MET A 254 6.69 -0.28 -13.49
C MET A 254 7.39 0.74 -14.39
N ASN A 255 6.73 1.16 -15.45
CA ASN A 255 7.17 2.30 -16.26
C ASN A 255 6.48 3.60 -15.79
N PRO A 256 6.87 4.81 -16.27
CA PRO A 256 6.31 6.08 -15.80
C PRO A 256 4.77 6.12 -15.83
N LYS A 257 4.14 5.65 -16.90
CA LYS A 257 2.68 5.64 -17.04
C LYS A 257 2.00 4.76 -15.99
N SER A 258 2.44 3.51 -15.88
CA SER A 258 1.86 2.57 -14.91
C SER A 258 2.16 2.97 -13.46
N TRP A 259 3.32 3.59 -13.21
CA TRP A 259 3.70 4.11 -11.90
C TRP A 259 2.78 5.26 -11.46
N LYS A 260 2.57 6.26 -12.35
CA LYS A 260 1.66 7.37 -12.09
C LYS A 260 0.26 6.88 -11.80
N GLU A 261 -0.27 5.98 -12.65
CA GLU A 261 -1.59 5.38 -12.44
C GLU A 261 -1.69 4.66 -11.08
N MET A 262 -0.68 3.89 -10.71
CA MET A 262 -0.64 3.22 -9.39
C MET A 262 -0.77 4.23 -8.25
N ILE A 263 -0.05 5.34 -8.30
CA ILE A 263 -0.12 6.37 -7.25
C ILE A 263 -1.49 7.03 -7.23
N GLU A 264 -2.03 7.43 -8.37
CA GLU A 264 -3.36 8.06 -8.47
C GLU A 264 -4.44 7.14 -7.89
N ARG A 265 -4.49 5.87 -8.31
CA ARG A 265 -5.46 4.89 -7.77
C ARG A 265 -5.27 4.66 -6.27
N SER A 266 -4.02 4.68 -5.79
CA SER A 266 -3.73 4.55 -4.36
C SER A 266 -4.27 5.74 -3.56
N ARG A 267 -4.13 6.97 -4.06
CA ARG A 267 -4.67 8.17 -3.40
C ARG A 267 -6.21 8.17 -3.39
N GLU A 268 -6.84 7.73 -4.47
CA GLU A 268 -8.29 7.54 -4.53
C GLU A 268 -8.77 6.53 -3.48
N LEU A 269 -8.08 5.39 -3.38
CA LEU A 269 -8.39 4.38 -2.37
C LEU A 269 -8.22 4.95 -0.95
N GLU A 270 -7.10 5.60 -0.65
CA GLU A 270 -6.84 6.19 0.67
C GLU A 270 -7.96 7.16 1.09
N ASN A 271 -8.41 8.01 0.17
CA ASN A 271 -9.52 8.93 0.41
C ASN A 271 -10.86 8.20 0.62
N SER A 272 -11.02 7.01 0.03
CA SER A 272 -12.25 6.21 0.09
C SER A 272 -12.35 5.34 1.34
N LEU A 273 -11.25 5.11 2.07
CA LEU A 273 -11.25 4.21 3.24
C LEU A 273 -12.07 4.74 4.42
N GLY A 274 -12.17 6.06 4.58
CA GLY A 274 -12.97 6.68 5.64
C GLY A 274 -12.53 6.33 7.06
N SER A 275 -13.41 6.60 8.02
CA SER A 275 -13.18 6.37 9.46
C SER A 275 -13.54 4.95 9.94
N GLY A 276 -14.34 4.22 9.16
CA GLY A 276 -14.94 2.95 9.56
C GLY A 276 -16.26 3.11 10.34
N GLU A 277 -16.67 4.34 10.67
CA GLU A 277 -17.98 4.61 11.30
C GLU A 277 -19.07 4.70 10.24
N LYS A 278 -20.18 3.97 10.43
CA LYS A 278 -21.33 4.07 9.51
C LYS A 278 -22.23 5.22 9.92
N ILE A 279 -21.99 6.36 9.31
CA ILE A 279 -22.76 7.59 9.46
C ILE A 279 -23.45 7.98 8.15
N ILE A 280 -24.31 9.00 8.19
CA ILE A 280 -24.77 9.68 6.98
C ILE A 280 -23.70 10.69 6.60
N GLU A 281 -23.06 10.48 5.46
CA GLU A 281 -22.03 11.38 4.97
C GLU A 281 -22.62 12.73 4.52
N LYS A 282 -21.83 13.79 4.54
CA LYS A 282 -22.29 15.15 4.20
C LYS A 282 -22.95 15.23 2.82
N ASN A 283 -22.43 14.49 1.84
CA ASN A 283 -22.96 14.45 0.49
C ASN A 283 -24.25 13.62 0.36
N GLU A 284 -24.70 12.92 1.42
CA GLU A 284 -25.95 12.16 1.46
C GLU A 284 -27.10 12.93 2.16
N ASN A 285 -26.87 14.13 2.71
CA ASN A 285 -27.88 14.86 3.51
C ASN A 285 -29.17 15.10 2.74
N GLU A 286 -29.10 15.50 1.47
CA GLU A 286 -30.27 15.66 0.62
C GLU A 286 -30.90 14.30 0.26
N THR A 287 -30.06 13.30 -0.02
CA THR A 287 -30.49 11.94 -0.35
C THR A 287 -31.27 11.29 0.80
N VAL A 288 -30.90 11.56 2.04
CA VAL A 288 -31.66 11.11 3.21
C VAL A 288 -33.12 11.56 3.17
N ILE A 289 -33.37 12.81 2.79
CA ILE A 289 -34.73 13.36 2.66
C ILE A 289 -35.44 12.75 1.44
N LEU A 290 -34.78 12.77 0.30
CA LEU A 290 -35.39 12.40 -0.98
C LEU A 290 -35.68 10.90 -1.10
N GLN A 291 -34.77 10.06 -0.59
CA GLN A 291 -34.81 8.61 -0.82
C GLN A 291 -35.45 7.80 0.32
N ARG A 292 -35.46 8.33 1.54
CA ARG A 292 -36.17 7.68 2.65
C ARG A 292 -37.68 7.78 2.47
N ARG A 293 -38.39 6.78 2.99
CA ARG A 293 -39.83 6.78 3.02
C ARG A 293 -40.36 7.31 4.35
N ALA A 294 -41.49 8.02 4.31
CA ALA A 294 -42.28 8.39 5.46
C ALA A 294 -43.69 7.79 5.35
N ILE A 295 -44.36 7.67 6.49
CA ILE A 295 -45.73 7.19 6.52
C ILE A 295 -46.65 8.33 6.05
N ARG A 296 -47.52 8.00 5.08
CA ARG A 296 -48.48 8.90 4.45
C ARG A 296 -49.86 8.27 4.42
N THR A 297 -50.87 9.06 4.12
CA THR A 297 -52.26 8.59 3.96
C THR A 297 -52.46 8.01 2.54
N LYS A 298 -53.26 6.96 2.43
CA LYS A 298 -53.70 6.42 1.13
C LYS A 298 -54.85 7.21 0.52
N THR A 299 -55.69 7.75 1.39
CA THR A 299 -56.88 8.56 1.05
C THR A 299 -56.94 9.77 1.96
N LYS A 300 -57.86 10.71 1.74
CA LYS A 300 -58.17 11.75 2.71
C LYS A 300 -58.71 11.12 3.99
N LEU A 301 -58.14 11.50 5.13
CA LEU A 301 -58.54 11.02 6.45
C LEU A 301 -59.07 12.21 7.30
N LEU A 302 -60.19 12.00 7.98
CA LEU A 302 -60.83 13.06 8.75
C LEU A 302 -60.38 13.08 10.21
N LYS A 303 -60.44 14.22 10.85
CA LYS A 303 -60.23 14.41 12.29
C LYS A 303 -61.10 13.42 13.08
N GLY A 304 -60.57 12.86 14.13
CA GLY A 304 -61.24 11.89 14.97
C GLY A 304 -61.14 10.42 14.48
N LEU A 305 -60.64 10.18 13.25
CA LEU A 305 -60.44 8.82 12.74
C LEU A 305 -59.38 8.09 13.53
N LYS A 306 -59.66 6.83 13.90
CA LYS A 306 -58.69 5.90 14.49
C LYS A 306 -57.97 5.19 13.37
N LEU A 307 -56.67 5.41 13.23
CA LEU A 307 -55.85 4.92 12.13
C LEU A 307 -55.78 3.40 12.08
N LYS A 308 -56.01 2.84 10.89
CA LYS A 308 -55.78 1.42 10.57
C LYS A 308 -54.59 1.29 9.62
N SER A 309 -53.91 0.14 9.61
CA SER A 309 -52.80 -0.13 8.68
C SER A 309 -53.21 0.06 7.20
N ALA A 310 -54.48 -0.25 6.87
CA ALA A 310 -55.05 -0.09 5.52
C ALA A 310 -55.09 1.36 5.03
N ASP A 311 -55.18 2.35 5.94
CA ASP A 311 -55.25 3.78 5.64
C ASP A 311 -53.87 4.37 5.27
N LEU A 312 -52.80 3.63 5.50
CA LEU A 312 -51.42 4.11 5.51
C LEU A 312 -50.59 3.52 4.38
N ILE A 313 -49.64 4.30 3.91
CA ILE A 313 -48.68 3.89 2.89
C ILE A 313 -47.33 4.55 3.16
N CYS A 314 -46.22 3.84 2.84
CA CYS A 314 -44.86 4.37 3.01
C CYS A 314 -44.32 4.85 1.67
N LEU A 315 -44.22 6.16 1.49
CA LEU A 315 -43.77 6.81 0.25
C LEU A 315 -42.62 7.80 0.51
N ARG A 316 -41.81 8.02 -0.49
CA ARG A 316 -40.83 9.12 -0.57
C ARG A 316 -41.51 10.43 -0.84
N PRO A 317 -40.94 11.55 -0.44
CA PRO A 317 -39.78 11.80 0.41
C PRO A 317 -40.09 11.70 1.90
N CYS A 318 -39.05 11.72 2.75
CA CYS A 318 -39.18 11.79 4.20
C CYS A 318 -38.52 13.06 4.73
N PRO A 319 -39.25 14.18 4.86
CA PRO A 319 -38.79 15.35 5.59
C PRO A 319 -38.45 15.05 7.06
N SER A 320 -37.72 15.95 7.72
CA SER A 320 -37.23 15.74 9.10
C SER A 320 -38.34 15.46 10.13
N ASN A 321 -39.55 15.89 9.87
CA ASN A 321 -40.72 15.68 10.74
C ASN A 321 -41.62 14.51 10.28
N GLY A 322 -41.22 13.75 9.27
CA GLY A 322 -41.95 12.58 8.79
C GLY A 322 -41.76 11.38 9.72
N ILE A 323 -42.83 10.61 9.96
CA ILE A 323 -42.77 9.36 10.73
C ILE A 323 -42.18 8.28 9.83
N LEU A 324 -41.12 7.61 10.31
CA LEU A 324 -40.40 6.57 9.56
C LEU A 324 -41.23 5.26 9.52
N PRO A 325 -41.09 4.45 8.46
CA PRO A 325 -41.88 3.21 8.30
C PRO A 325 -41.80 2.22 9.45
N PHE A 326 -40.69 2.12 10.16
CA PHE A 326 -40.55 1.22 11.31
C PHE A 326 -41.40 1.63 12.52
N GLU A 327 -41.89 2.87 12.53
CA GLU A 327 -42.80 3.38 13.54
C GLU A 327 -44.29 3.03 13.27
N LEU A 328 -44.61 2.39 12.14
CA LEU A 328 -45.97 2.12 11.68
C LEU A 328 -46.86 1.52 12.79
N LYS A 329 -46.36 0.50 13.47
CA LYS A 329 -47.10 -0.17 14.56
C LYS A 329 -47.43 0.74 15.72
N LYS A 330 -46.67 1.81 15.96
CA LYS A 330 -46.90 2.76 17.06
C LYS A 330 -48.02 3.76 16.74
N ILE A 331 -48.31 3.97 15.46
CA ILE A 331 -49.34 4.92 15.05
C ILE A 331 -50.67 4.29 14.70
N VAL A 332 -50.68 2.99 14.34
CA VAL A 332 -51.93 2.24 14.16
C VAL A 332 -52.74 2.24 15.47
N GLY A 333 -54.02 2.56 15.39
CA GLY A 333 -54.91 2.68 16.55
C GLY A 333 -54.93 4.06 17.21
N LYS A 334 -54.00 4.99 16.85
CA LYS A 334 -54.06 6.37 17.31
C LYS A 334 -55.10 7.19 16.55
N THR A 335 -55.65 8.24 17.18
CA THR A 335 -56.71 9.07 16.63
C THR A 335 -56.13 10.37 16.05
N LEU A 336 -56.60 10.79 14.89
CA LEU A 336 -56.19 12.03 14.22
C LEU A 336 -56.76 13.26 14.93
N LYS A 337 -55.92 14.29 15.11
CA LYS A 337 -56.30 15.61 15.67
C LYS A 337 -56.82 16.57 14.61
N LYS A 338 -56.54 16.32 13.32
CA LYS A 338 -56.95 17.15 12.17
C LYS A 338 -57.19 16.30 10.93
N ASP A 339 -57.81 16.90 9.94
CA ASP A 339 -57.89 16.29 8.60
C ASP A 339 -56.54 16.21 7.94
N ILE A 340 -56.28 15.14 7.20
CA ILE A 340 -55.03 14.92 6.43
C ILE A 340 -55.44 14.53 5.01
N GLU A 341 -54.91 15.25 4.01
CA GLU A 341 -55.18 14.97 2.59
C GLU A 341 -54.52 13.71 2.09
N LYS A 342 -55.01 13.12 1.01
CA LYS A 342 -54.43 11.96 0.35
C LYS A 342 -52.96 12.22 0.00
N GLY A 343 -52.08 11.30 0.37
CA GLY A 343 -50.66 11.37 0.09
C GLY A 343 -49.86 12.29 1.00
N ASP A 344 -50.51 13.02 1.92
CA ASP A 344 -49.80 13.88 2.86
C ASP A 344 -49.19 13.10 4.02
N LEU A 345 -48.19 13.73 4.68
CA LEU A 345 -47.46 13.18 5.81
C LEU A 345 -48.32 13.07 7.06
N ILE A 346 -48.21 11.95 7.75
CA ILE A 346 -48.63 11.86 9.14
C ILE A 346 -47.46 12.24 10.03
N LYS A 347 -47.70 13.16 10.96
CA LYS A 347 -46.70 13.65 11.92
C LYS A 347 -47.11 13.28 13.33
N TRP A 348 -46.19 13.10 14.26
CA TRP A 348 -46.50 12.79 15.66
C TRP A 348 -47.46 13.81 16.30
N LYS A 349 -47.31 15.12 15.97
CA LYS A 349 -48.18 16.18 16.48
C LYS A 349 -49.63 16.07 15.99
N ASP A 350 -49.89 15.36 14.91
CA ASP A 350 -51.21 15.19 14.32
C ASP A 350 -51.99 14.03 14.98
N LEU A 351 -51.36 13.31 15.91
CA LEU A 351 -51.94 12.16 16.60
C LEU A 351 -52.23 12.47 18.06
N LYS A 352 -53.39 11.96 18.58
CA LYS A 352 -53.60 11.87 20.03
C LYS A 352 -52.71 10.77 20.59
N LEU A 353 -51.92 11.13 21.59
CA LEU A 353 -51.02 10.21 22.29
C LEU A 353 -51.81 9.24 23.15
#